data_7063d3d4b86e3d6ce0c21070ff5eac7d
#
_entry.id   7063d3d4b86e3d6ce0c21070ff5eac7d
#
_cell.length_a   1.000
_cell.length_b   1.000
_cell.length_c   1.000
_cell.angle_alpha   90.00
_cell.angle_beta   90.00
_cell.angle_gamma   90.00
#
_symmetry.space_group_name_H-M   'P 1'
#
loop_
_entity.id
_entity.type
_entity.pdbx_description
1 polymer ?
#
loop_
_entity_poly.entity_id
_entity_poly.type
_entity_poly.pdbx_seq_one_letter_code
_entity_poly.pdbx_strand_id
1 'polypeptide(L)'
;SLIVSMLLTGCVSSLSAQQSFWKEDFSAGKLPDGWMIVDSTKSAKCEWIVTDQPYPGSFQFEQQAPPIASTSRGYHMQFRPGVVTGEEITKWNQREEYPNGYFQTSAIDCTGKNDVVLKFQHLFRWNNWFTGKRAGLWVGVSNDGVNWKEYNVMDKIPAATQLHAPVNEEINISEVAANQKTVYLRFFWRDIFSWYWMVDDIELTEPFAHDLALEKVTSHQEIGNTFTKEDVLKVKLKNVGSQPVDEDFTVTASLNNGQKLTATV
;
A
#
# COMPACT_ATOMS: atom_id res chain seq x y z
N SER A 1 26.86 -21.83 -6.56
CA SER A 1 25.71 -20.92 -6.58
C SER A 1 25.85 -19.96 -7.74
N LEU A 2 24.87 -19.94 -8.63
CA LEU A 2 24.83 -19.02 -9.75
C LEU A 2 24.19 -17.71 -9.26
N ILE A 3 24.96 -16.62 -9.22
CA ILE A 3 24.42 -15.28 -9.06
C ILE A 3 24.18 -14.76 -10.48
N VAL A 4 22.92 -14.64 -10.88
CA VAL A 4 22.53 -13.96 -12.12
C VAL A 4 22.31 -12.50 -11.75
N SER A 5 23.21 -11.63 -12.15
CA SER A 5 23.01 -10.19 -12.13
C SER A 5 22.42 -9.79 -13.47
N MET A 6 21.24 -9.22 -13.46
CA MET A 6 20.55 -8.81 -14.69
C MET A 6 20.62 -7.30 -14.83
N LEU A 7 21.18 -6.82 -15.91
CA LEU A 7 21.18 -5.42 -16.28
C LEU A 7 20.25 -5.25 -17.49
N LEU A 8 19.21 -4.46 -17.34
CA LEU A 8 18.39 -3.99 -18.46
C LEU A 8 19.05 -2.72 -19.00
N THR A 9 19.57 -2.78 -20.22
CA THR A 9 20.07 -1.60 -20.91
C THR A 9 19.14 -1.29 -22.08
N GLY A 10 18.16 -0.45 -21.82
CA GLY A 10 17.48 0.34 -22.84
C GLY A 10 18.12 1.72 -22.90
N CYS A 11 17.81 2.53 -23.88
CA CYS A 11 18.32 3.91 -23.99
C CYS A 11 18.00 4.65 -22.68
N VAL A 12 18.99 4.79 -21.81
CA VAL A 12 18.83 5.33 -20.45
C VAL A 12 18.89 6.84 -20.56
N SER A 13 17.74 7.47 -20.67
CA SER A 13 17.58 8.75 -20.02
C SER A 13 17.53 8.45 -18.52
N SER A 14 18.63 8.79 -17.82
CA SER A 14 18.79 8.76 -16.34
C SER A 14 17.83 7.82 -15.58
N LEU A 15 18.37 6.83 -14.87
CA LEU A 15 17.69 6.12 -13.78
C LEU A 15 17.26 7.16 -12.71
N SER A 16 16.19 7.87 -12.99
CA SER A 16 15.48 8.64 -11.99
C SER A 16 14.57 7.65 -11.27
N ALA A 17 14.77 7.46 -9.97
CA ALA A 17 13.79 6.74 -9.16
C ALA A 17 12.42 7.42 -9.35
N GLN A 18 11.35 6.63 -9.43
CA GLN A 18 9.99 7.16 -9.47
C GLN A 18 9.84 8.23 -8.39
N GLN A 19 9.56 9.48 -8.80
CA GLN A 19 9.57 10.59 -7.87
C GLN A 19 8.18 10.77 -7.27
N SER A 20 8.11 10.71 -5.95
CA SER A 20 6.95 11.16 -5.21
C SER A 20 6.80 12.67 -5.36
N PHE A 21 5.64 13.16 -5.77
CA PHE A 21 5.34 14.58 -5.84
C PHE A 21 4.55 15.09 -4.64
N TRP A 22 4.01 14.19 -3.83
CA TRP A 22 3.37 14.48 -2.56
C TRP A 22 3.55 13.29 -1.60
N LYS A 23 3.79 13.58 -0.32
CA LYS A 23 3.93 12.53 0.70
C LYS A 23 3.55 13.03 2.08
N GLU A 24 3.16 12.09 2.95
CA GLU A 24 2.97 12.27 4.38
C GLU A 24 3.48 11.03 5.12
N ASP A 25 4.39 11.24 6.06
CA ASP A 25 5.04 10.20 6.88
C ASP A 25 4.80 10.40 8.38
N PHE A 26 3.90 11.30 8.72
CA PHE A 26 3.52 11.66 10.10
C PHE A 26 4.67 12.04 11.04
N SER A 27 5.86 12.29 10.52
CA SER A 27 7.05 12.59 11.32
C SER A 27 6.90 13.82 12.24
N ALA A 28 5.94 14.69 11.95
CA ALA A 28 5.59 15.83 12.81
C ALA A 28 4.89 15.42 14.12
N GLY A 29 4.47 14.14 14.28
CA GLY A 29 3.81 13.63 15.48
C GLY A 29 2.41 14.19 15.73
N LYS A 30 1.77 14.77 14.72
CA LYS A 30 0.42 15.35 14.79
C LYS A 30 -0.33 15.15 13.49
N LEU A 31 -1.65 15.27 13.55
CA LEU A 31 -2.47 15.29 12.34
C LEU A 31 -2.05 16.48 11.47
N PRO A 32 -1.78 16.27 10.16
CA PRO A 32 -1.41 17.38 9.27
C PRO A 32 -2.48 18.46 9.18
N ASP A 33 -2.07 19.68 8.96
CA ASP A 33 -2.99 20.82 8.90
C ASP A 33 -4.01 20.67 7.76
N GLY A 34 -5.26 20.93 8.07
CA GLY A 34 -6.37 20.78 7.12
C GLY A 34 -6.88 19.36 6.92
N TRP A 35 -6.26 18.37 7.56
CA TRP A 35 -6.82 17.02 7.60
C TRP A 35 -7.94 16.94 8.61
N MET A 36 -8.81 15.95 8.45
CA MET A 36 -9.90 15.69 9.39
C MET A 36 -9.98 14.23 9.76
N ILE A 37 -10.46 13.98 10.96
CA ILE A 37 -10.84 12.68 11.47
C ILE A 37 -12.34 12.71 11.74
N VAL A 38 -13.04 11.69 11.28
CA VAL A 38 -14.47 11.53 11.51
C VAL A 38 -14.73 10.16 12.11
N ASP A 39 -15.28 10.16 13.30
CA ASP A 39 -15.89 8.99 13.91
C ASP A 39 -17.38 9.01 13.63
N SER A 40 -17.87 7.98 12.96
CA SER A 40 -19.29 7.83 12.63
C SER A 40 -19.99 6.83 13.55
N THR A 41 -19.27 6.28 14.52
CA THR A 41 -19.80 5.29 15.46
C THR A 41 -20.58 6.00 16.57
N LYS A 42 -21.82 5.61 16.79
CA LYS A 42 -22.68 6.26 17.78
C LYS A 42 -22.49 5.70 19.19
N SER A 43 -22.24 4.41 19.31
CA SER A 43 -22.29 3.67 20.58
C SER A 43 -20.92 3.33 21.14
N ALA A 44 -19.86 3.49 20.39
CA ALA A 44 -18.50 3.17 20.82
C ALA A 44 -17.52 4.23 20.39
N LYS A 45 -16.59 4.58 21.25
CA LYS A 45 -15.48 5.45 20.85
C LYS A 45 -14.55 4.67 19.96
N CYS A 46 -14.50 5.06 18.73
CA CYS A 46 -13.50 4.61 17.76
C CYS A 46 -12.68 5.83 17.37
N GLU A 47 -11.38 5.67 17.30
CA GLU A 47 -10.55 6.82 17.00
C GLU A 47 -9.46 6.49 15.99
N TRP A 48 -9.22 7.44 15.11
CA TRP A 48 -7.99 7.57 14.39
C TRP A 48 -7.07 8.51 15.16
N ILE A 49 -5.84 8.11 15.40
CA ILE A 49 -4.85 8.94 16.06
C ILE A 49 -3.52 8.90 15.33
N VAL A 50 -2.75 9.97 15.44
CA VAL A 50 -1.32 9.97 15.10
C VAL A 50 -0.55 9.57 16.36
N THR A 51 0.26 8.51 16.27
CA THR A 51 0.98 7.96 17.42
C THR A 51 2.24 7.23 16.99
N ASP A 52 3.23 7.20 17.86
CA ASP A 52 4.42 6.34 17.79
C ASP A 52 4.32 5.14 18.74
N GLN A 53 3.19 5.04 19.46
CA GLN A 53 2.98 4.03 20.48
C GLN A 53 2.41 2.74 19.90
N PRO A 54 2.69 1.59 20.53
CA PRO A 54 2.08 0.33 20.17
C PRO A 54 0.55 0.40 20.29
N TYR A 55 -0.12 -0.45 19.54
CA TYR A 55 -1.55 -0.69 19.78
C TYR A 55 -1.72 -1.37 21.14
N PRO A 56 -2.45 -0.77 22.07
CA PRO A 56 -2.50 -1.26 23.46
C PRO A 56 -3.32 -2.54 23.65
N GLY A 57 -3.94 -3.04 22.60
CA GLY A 57 -4.94 -4.10 22.68
C GLY A 57 -6.35 -3.55 22.80
N SER A 58 -7.33 -4.35 22.44
CA SER A 58 -8.75 -4.12 22.68
C SER A 58 -9.33 -5.29 23.40
N PHE A 59 -10.22 -5.04 24.37
CA PHE A 59 -10.83 -6.04 25.24
C PHE A 59 -9.85 -6.71 26.21
N GLN A 60 -10.38 -7.44 27.15
CA GLN A 60 -9.63 -8.21 28.16
C GLN A 60 -8.68 -9.27 27.58
N PHE A 61 -8.66 -9.46 26.27
CA PHE A 61 -7.95 -10.53 25.58
C PHE A 61 -6.83 -10.05 24.67
N GLU A 62 -6.11 -9.02 25.09
CA GLU A 62 -4.72 -8.84 24.74
C GLU A 62 -4.34 -9.14 23.29
N GLN A 63 -4.46 -8.18 22.44
CA GLN A 63 -3.82 -8.28 21.14
C GLN A 63 -3.04 -7.00 20.89
N GLN A 64 -2.08 -6.78 21.79
CA GLN A 64 -1.11 -5.71 21.59
C GLN A 64 -0.35 -5.93 20.29
N ALA A 65 -0.03 -4.86 19.63
CA ALA A 65 0.81 -4.89 18.44
C ALA A 65 1.86 -3.76 18.53
N PRO A 66 3.10 -4.05 18.14
CA PRO A 66 4.11 -2.99 18.04
C PRO A 66 3.66 -1.94 17.03
N PRO A 67 4.24 -0.72 17.08
CA PRO A 67 4.06 0.26 16.02
C PRO A 67 4.42 -0.35 14.66
N ILE A 68 3.82 0.15 13.61
CA ILE A 68 4.17 -0.27 12.25
C ILE A 68 5.66 -0.02 12.01
N ALA A 69 6.36 -1.05 11.50
CA ALA A 69 7.76 -0.93 11.08
C ALA A 69 7.85 -0.44 9.62
N SER A 70 7.23 0.72 9.35
CA SER A 70 7.25 1.39 8.05
C SER A 70 8.65 1.88 7.66
N THR A 71 8.81 2.40 6.46
CA THR A 71 10.11 2.89 5.98
C THR A 71 10.56 4.13 6.77
N SER A 72 9.66 5.09 7.01
CA SER A 72 9.95 6.29 7.81
C SER A 72 10.15 6.00 9.28
N ARG A 73 9.43 5.00 9.81
CA ARG A 73 9.34 4.65 11.23
C ARG A 73 8.85 5.83 12.10
N GLY A 74 8.48 5.52 13.35
CA GLY A 74 8.05 6.53 14.29
C GLY A 74 6.53 6.71 14.31
N TYR A 75 6.08 7.94 14.04
CA TYR A 75 4.66 8.25 14.08
C TYR A 75 3.92 7.67 12.86
N HIS A 76 2.68 7.27 13.07
CA HIS A 76 1.79 6.71 12.04
C HIS A 76 0.34 6.99 12.41
N MET A 77 -0.58 6.90 11.46
CA MET A 77 -2.02 6.86 11.72
C MET A 77 -2.42 5.48 12.24
N GLN A 78 -3.15 5.44 13.35
CA GLN A 78 -3.65 4.20 13.94
C GLN A 78 -5.15 4.31 14.21
N PHE A 79 -5.94 3.37 13.68
CA PHE A 79 -7.34 3.21 14.05
C PHE A 79 -7.47 2.25 15.24
N ARG A 80 -8.23 2.70 16.23
CA ARG A 80 -8.50 1.96 17.46
C ARG A 80 -9.98 1.72 17.61
N PRO A 81 -10.50 0.57 17.16
CA PRO A 81 -11.93 0.27 17.30
C PRO A 81 -12.25 -0.08 18.75
N GLY A 82 -12.80 0.89 19.48
CA GLY A 82 -13.27 0.66 20.85
C GLY A 82 -12.17 0.50 21.88
N VAL A 83 -11.01 1.09 21.66
CA VAL A 83 -10.08 1.37 22.75
C VAL A 83 -10.65 2.50 23.55
N VAL A 84 -11.04 2.18 24.75
CA VAL A 84 -11.68 3.11 25.65
C VAL A 84 -10.66 3.59 26.64
N THR A 85 -10.44 4.89 26.64
CA THR A 85 -9.82 5.54 27.78
C THR A 85 -10.78 5.44 28.97
N GLY A 86 -10.64 4.37 29.75
CA GLY A 86 -11.28 4.22 31.05
C GLY A 86 -12.69 3.62 31.11
N GLU A 87 -13.37 3.42 29.99
CA GLU A 87 -14.64 2.69 29.95
C GLU A 87 -14.53 1.48 29.04
N GLU A 88 -14.34 0.33 29.61
CA GLU A 88 -14.21 -0.92 28.88
C GLU A 88 -15.47 -1.23 28.09
N ILE A 89 -15.35 -1.50 26.80
CA ILE A 89 -16.35 -2.27 26.10
C ILE A 89 -16.19 -3.71 26.55
N THR A 90 -16.76 -4.00 27.70
CA THR A 90 -16.57 -5.27 28.40
C THR A 90 -17.34 -6.42 27.77
N LYS A 91 -18.23 -6.15 26.80
CA LYS A 91 -19.08 -7.20 26.22
C LYS A 91 -19.28 -7.01 24.72
N TRP A 92 -18.75 -7.90 23.95
CA TRP A 92 -18.92 -8.03 22.51
C TRP A 92 -20.39 -8.02 22.04
N ASN A 93 -21.26 -8.62 22.81
CA ASN A 93 -22.68 -8.78 22.53
C ASN A 93 -23.55 -7.57 22.90
N GLN A 94 -22.97 -6.50 23.41
CA GLN A 94 -23.67 -5.28 23.79
C GLN A 94 -23.49 -4.13 22.82
N ARG A 95 -22.81 -4.36 21.68
CA ARG A 95 -22.66 -3.34 20.63
C ARG A 95 -23.92 -3.29 19.78
N GLU A 96 -24.47 -2.13 19.68
CA GLU A 96 -25.59 -1.86 18.77
C GLU A 96 -25.13 -1.64 17.32
N GLU A 97 -23.84 -1.31 17.14
CA GLU A 97 -23.27 -1.06 15.82
C GLU A 97 -21.77 -1.38 15.73
N TYR A 98 -21.30 -1.59 14.52
CA TYR A 98 -19.91 -1.81 14.22
C TYR A 98 -19.12 -0.50 14.11
N PRO A 99 -17.82 -0.50 14.45
CA PRO A 99 -16.99 0.68 14.31
C PRO A 99 -16.94 1.22 12.89
N ASN A 100 -17.09 2.54 12.78
CA ASN A 100 -17.01 3.28 11.53
C ASN A 100 -16.26 4.58 11.74
N GLY A 101 -15.26 4.84 10.92
CA GLY A 101 -14.55 6.10 10.95
C GLY A 101 -13.57 6.23 9.81
N TYR A 102 -13.15 7.45 9.54
CA TYR A 102 -12.13 7.71 8.53
C TYR A 102 -11.25 8.90 8.93
N PHE A 103 -10.06 8.95 8.35
CA PHE A 103 -9.35 10.21 8.21
C PHE A 103 -9.32 10.63 6.74
N GLN A 104 -9.25 11.93 6.53
CA GLN A 104 -9.22 12.53 5.20
C GLN A 104 -8.11 13.56 5.11
N THR A 105 -7.42 13.58 3.97
CA THR A 105 -6.40 14.58 3.66
C THR A 105 -7.03 15.95 3.38
N SER A 106 -6.23 17.02 3.49
CA SER A 106 -6.49 18.26 2.79
C SER A 106 -6.44 18.05 1.27
N ALA A 107 -6.80 19.07 0.51
CA ALA A 107 -6.69 19.03 -0.95
C ALA A 107 -5.23 18.86 -1.38
N ILE A 108 -4.99 17.93 -2.29
CA ILE A 108 -3.69 17.66 -2.92
C ILE A 108 -3.76 18.12 -4.38
N ASP A 109 -2.76 18.87 -4.82
CA ASP A 109 -2.69 19.34 -6.21
C ASP A 109 -1.98 18.31 -7.10
N CYS A 110 -2.72 17.73 -8.04
CA CYS A 110 -2.24 16.80 -9.06
C CYS A 110 -2.19 17.44 -10.47
N THR A 111 -2.18 18.78 -10.56
CA THR A 111 -2.10 19.48 -11.84
C THR A 111 -0.83 19.08 -12.60
N GLY A 112 -0.98 18.76 -13.88
CA GLY A 112 0.14 18.34 -14.74
C GLY A 112 0.55 16.86 -14.56
N LYS A 113 -0.14 16.11 -13.70
CA LYS A 113 0.09 14.68 -13.51
C LYS A 113 -0.91 13.87 -14.32
N ASN A 114 -0.42 13.22 -15.39
CA ASN A 114 -1.29 12.44 -16.28
C ASN A 114 -1.65 11.07 -15.67
N ASP A 115 -0.74 10.51 -14.90
CA ASP A 115 -0.90 9.27 -14.19
C ASP A 115 -0.58 9.48 -12.72
N VAL A 116 -1.46 9.01 -11.85
CA VAL A 116 -1.30 9.15 -10.40
C VAL A 116 -1.48 7.81 -9.73
N VAL A 117 -0.45 7.38 -9.01
CA VAL A 117 -0.47 6.17 -8.19
C VAL A 117 -0.36 6.57 -6.73
N LEU A 118 -1.34 6.15 -5.95
CA LEU A 118 -1.30 6.21 -4.50
C LEU A 118 -0.53 5.02 -3.97
N LYS A 119 0.47 5.29 -3.14
CA LYS A 119 1.22 4.27 -2.40
C LYS A 119 1.13 4.55 -0.93
N PHE A 120 1.11 3.50 -0.13
CA PHE A 120 1.21 3.62 1.33
C PHE A 120 1.63 2.29 1.94
N GLN A 121 2.15 2.37 3.17
CA GLN A 121 2.44 1.20 3.98
C GLN A 121 1.35 1.03 5.02
N HIS A 122 0.89 -0.20 5.20
CA HIS A 122 -0.11 -0.48 6.22
C HIS A 122 0.11 -1.82 6.92
N LEU A 123 -0.39 -1.87 8.14
CA LEU A 123 -0.38 -3.04 8.99
C LEU A 123 -1.74 -3.16 9.63
N PHE A 124 -2.36 -4.34 9.57
CA PHE A 124 -3.63 -4.55 10.24
C PHE A 124 -3.78 -5.98 10.75
N ARG A 125 -4.68 -6.12 11.67
CA ARG A 125 -5.21 -7.40 12.10
C ARG A 125 -6.71 -7.35 12.07
N TRP A 126 -7.32 -8.30 11.37
CA TRP A 126 -8.76 -8.41 11.29
C TRP A 126 -9.23 -9.85 11.44
N ASN A 127 -10.47 -10.00 11.85
CA ASN A 127 -11.19 -11.25 11.78
C ASN A 127 -12.25 -11.16 10.67
N ASN A 128 -12.96 -12.24 10.42
CA ASN A 128 -14.02 -12.29 9.42
C ASN A 128 -15.41 -11.84 9.95
N TRP A 129 -15.44 -11.13 11.08
CA TRP A 129 -16.67 -10.58 11.63
C TRP A 129 -16.93 -9.20 11.06
N PHE A 130 -17.85 -9.12 10.15
CA PHE A 130 -18.24 -7.89 9.47
C PHE A 130 -19.71 -7.95 9.08
N THR A 131 -20.30 -6.78 8.84
CA THR A 131 -21.68 -6.64 8.40
C THR A 131 -21.75 -5.83 7.11
N GLY A 132 -22.57 -6.32 6.18
CA GLY A 132 -22.84 -5.60 4.92
C GLY A 132 -21.80 -5.81 3.82
N LYS A 133 -22.20 -5.48 2.60
CA LYS A 133 -21.38 -5.68 1.39
C LYS A 133 -20.19 -4.72 1.26
N ARG A 134 -20.17 -3.65 2.05
CA ARG A 134 -19.12 -2.63 2.01
C ARG A 134 -18.27 -2.61 3.28
N ALA A 135 -18.43 -3.63 4.13
CA ALA A 135 -17.62 -3.77 5.32
C ALA A 135 -16.16 -4.01 4.94
N GLY A 136 -15.23 -3.38 5.66
CA GLY A 136 -13.81 -3.55 5.38
C GLY A 136 -12.97 -2.29 5.57
N LEU A 137 -11.74 -2.37 5.10
CA LEU A 137 -10.80 -1.25 5.01
C LEU A 137 -10.79 -0.73 3.57
N TRP A 138 -11.04 0.56 3.41
CA TRP A 138 -11.22 1.18 2.10
C TRP A 138 -10.41 2.45 1.97
N VAL A 139 -9.94 2.71 0.76
CA VAL A 139 -9.43 4.01 0.38
C VAL A 139 -10.41 4.67 -0.58
N GLY A 140 -10.85 5.86 -0.25
CA GLY A 140 -11.67 6.71 -1.12
C GLY A 140 -10.83 7.80 -1.75
N VAL A 141 -11.09 8.09 -3.02
CA VAL A 141 -10.48 9.17 -3.78
C VAL A 141 -11.57 10.04 -4.36
N SER A 142 -11.42 11.36 -4.24
CA SER A 142 -12.38 12.34 -4.77
C SER A 142 -11.65 13.58 -5.29
N ASN A 143 -12.18 14.18 -6.35
CA ASN A 143 -11.69 15.47 -6.86
C ASN A 143 -12.62 16.65 -6.53
N ASP A 144 -13.75 16.40 -5.89
CA ASP A 144 -14.75 17.40 -5.52
C ASP A 144 -15.15 17.37 -4.04
N GLY A 145 -14.67 16.36 -3.28
CA GLY A 145 -15.00 16.13 -1.88
C GLY A 145 -16.40 15.57 -1.62
N VAL A 146 -17.18 15.31 -2.68
CA VAL A 146 -18.57 14.83 -2.63
C VAL A 146 -18.69 13.44 -3.23
N ASN A 147 -18.18 13.24 -4.43
CA ASN A 147 -18.23 11.98 -5.15
C ASN A 147 -16.94 11.20 -4.90
N TRP A 148 -17.06 9.97 -4.43
CA TRP A 148 -15.92 9.14 -4.00
C TRP A 148 -15.84 7.85 -4.79
N LYS A 149 -14.68 7.61 -5.40
CA LYS A 149 -14.32 6.29 -5.91
C LYS A 149 -13.59 5.54 -4.80
N GLU A 150 -14.05 4.34 -4.48
CA GLU A 150 -13.53 3.56 -3.37
C GLU A 150 -12.81 2.31 -3.84
N TYR A 151 -11.72 2.00 -3.16
CA TYR A 151 -10.85 0.86 -3.40
C TYR A 151 -10.75 0.03 -2.12
N ASN A 152 -11.06 -1.26 -2.22
CA ASN A 152 -10.97 -2.18 -1.09
C ASN A 152 -9.52 -2.65 -0.93
N VAL A 153 -8.88 -2.32 0.18
CA VAL A 153 -7.49 -2.72 0.45
C VAL A 153 -7.37 -4.11 1.07
N MET A 154 -8.50 -4.77 1.32
CA MET A 154 -8.54 -6.13 1.86
C MET A 154 -8.73 -7.21 0.80
N ASP A 155 -9.08 -6.86 -0.44
CA ASP A 155 -9.47 -7.82 -1.48
C ASP A 155 -8.38 -8.87 -1.79
N LYS A 156 -7.12 -8.50 -1.61
CA LYS A 156 -5.96 -9.36 -1.85
C LYS A 156 -5.51 -10.14 -0.63
N ILE A 157 -6.14 -9.93 0.53
CA ILE A 157 -5.68 -10.46 1.80
C ILE A 157 -6.70 -11.46 2.35
N PRO A 158 -6.30 -12.70 2.67
CA PRO A 158 -7.22 -13.70 3.17
C PRO A 158 -7.93 -13.27 4.44
N ALA A 159 -9.17 -13.72 4.62
CA ALA A 159 -9.94 -13.45 5.83
C ALA A 159 -9.23 -13.95 7.10
N ALA A 160 -9.49 -13.30 8.21
CA ALA A 160 -8.91 -13.59 9.50
C ALA A 160 -7.37 -13.52 9.54
N THR A 161 -6.77 -12.65 8.73
CA THR A 161 -5.32 -12.48 8.65
C THR A 161 -4.83 -11.47 9.68
N GLN A 162 -3.68 -11.77 10.27
CA GLN A 162 -2.85 -10.80 10.95
C GLN A 162 -1.59 -10.57 10.12
N LEU A 163 -1.35 -9.34 9.72
CA LEU A 163 -0.09 -8.96 9.13
C LEU A 163 0.97 -8.82 10.22
N HIS A 164 2.16 -9.36 9.97
CA HIS A 164 3.29 -9.28 10.91
C HIS A 164 4.36 -8.28 10.47
N ALA A 165 4.25 -7.81 9.23
CA ALA A 165 5.11 -6.79 8.66
C ALA A 165 4.25 -5.85 7.81
N PRO A 166 4.69 -4.61 7.59
CA PRO A 166 3.99 -3.69 6.71
C PRO A 166 3.83 -4.25 5.30
N VAL A 167 2.67 -4.04 4.72
CA VAL A 167 2.40 -4.31 3.31
C VAL A 167 2.44 -2.99 2.57
N ASN A 168 3.11 -2.99 1.42
CA ASN A 168 3.06 -1.87 0.48
C ASN A 168 1.80 -2.03 -0.39
N GLU A 169 0.92 -1.06 -0.36
CA GLU A 169 -0.24 -1.00 -1.24
C GLU A 169 0.00 0.04 -2.32
N GLU A 170 -0.38 -0.32 -3.54
CA GLU A 170 -0.32 0.55 -4.71
C GLU A 170 -1.67 0.54 -5.42
N ILE A 171 -2.24 1.73 -5.61
CA ILE A 171 -3.54 1.93 -6.24
C ILE A 171 -3.41 2.97 -7.34
N ASN A 172 -3.69 2.60 -8.59
CA ASN A 172 -3.82 3.58 -9.65
C ASN A 172 -5.12 4.39 -9.46
N ILE A 173 -4.97 5.68 -9.21
CA ILE A 173 -6.07 6.61 -8.96
C ILE A 173 -6.24 7.64 -10.08
N SER A 174 -5.56 7.46 -11.21
CA SER A 174 -5.53 8.41 -12.34
C SER A 174 -6.92 8.79 -12.82
N GLU A 175 -7.86 7.84 -12.83
CA GLU A 175 -9.25 8.10 -13.28
C GLU A 175 -9.92 9.27 -12.53
N VAL A 176 -9.56 9.48 -11.26
CA VAL A 176 -10.13 10.54 -10.43
C VAL A 176 -9.15 11.70 -10.24
N ALA A 177 -7.84 11.39 -10.17
CA ALA A 177 -6.83 12.33 -9.72
C ALA A 177 -6.03 13.00 -10.84
N ALA A 178 -5.97 12.40 -12.05
CA ALA A 178 -5.13 12.92 -13.12
C ALA A 178 -5.51 14.34 -13.52
N ASN A 179 -4.53 15.24 -13.52
CA ASN A 179 -4.68 16.66 -13.86
C ASN A 179 -5.69 17.44 -13.01
N GLN A 180 -6.07 16.94 -11.82
CA GLN A 180 -6.97 17.61 -10.92
C GLN A 180 -6.23 18.54 -9.96
N LYS A 181 -6.73 19.77 -9.80
CA LYS A 181 -6.18 20.74 -8.85
C LYS A 181 -6.48 20.37 -7.39
N THR A 182 -7.55 19.65 -7.19
CA THR A 182 -8.03 19.23 -5.86
C THR A 182 -8.27 17.74 -5.86
N VAL A 183 -7.51 17.01 -5.06
CA VAL A 183 -7.70 15.58 -4.84
C VAL A 183 -7.71 15.33 -3.33
N TYR A 184 -8.67 14.58 -2.87
CA TYR A 184 -8.80 14.17 -1.47
C TYR A 184 -8.67 12.67 -1.37
N LEU A 185 -7.99 12.21 -0.33
CA LEU A 185 -7.90 10.80 0.04
C LEU A 185 -8.63 10.58 1.36
N ARG A 186 -9.38 9.48 1.46
CA ARG A 186 -9.99 8.99 2.71
C ARG A 186 -9.55 7.57 2.98
N PHE A 187 -9.26 7.27 4.23
CA PHE A 187 -8.97 5.93 4.69
C PHE A 187 -10.07 5.52 5.67
N PHE A 188 -10.92 4.60 5.24
CA PHE A 188 -12.10 4.19 5.98
C PHE A 188 -11.89 2.88 6.71
N TRP A 189 -12.23 2.88 7.98
CA TRP A 189 -12.63 1.68 8.69
C TRP A 189 -14.15 1.59 8.65
N ARG A 190 -14.70 0.54 8.08
CA ARG A 190 -16.13 0.45 7.84
C ARG A 190 -16.70 -0.91 8.23
N ASP A 191 -17.64 -0.91 9.16
CA ASP A 191 -18.51 -2.05 9.52
C ASP A 191 -17.77 -3.38 9.79
N ILE A 192 -16.53 -3.32 10.21
CA ILE A 192 -15.78 -4.50 10.62
C ILE A 192 -15.49 -4.45 12.12
N PHE A 193 -15.57 -5.61 12.72
CA PHE A 193 -15.21 -5.82 14.09
C PHE A 193 -13.83 -6.47 14.15
N SER A 194 -12.82 -5.66 14.37
CA SER A 194 -11.43 -6.10 14.32
C SER A 194 -10.58 -5.33 15.31
N TRP A 195 -9.26 -5.48 15.25
CA TRP A 195 -8.34 -4.97 16.27
C TRP A 195 -7.77 -3.61 15.94
N TYR A 196 -7.04 -3.47 14.84
CA TYR A 196 -6.39 -2.22 14.47
C TYR A 196 -6.12 -2.13 12.97
N TRP A 197 -5.91 -0.93 12.51
CA TRP A 197 -5.30 -0.61 11.23
C TRP A 197 -4.30 0.53 11.42
N MET A 198 -3.05 0.29 11.02
CA MET A 198 -1.99 1.29 11.02
C MET A 198 -1.67 1.65 9.57
N VAL A 199 -1.50 2.93 9.29
CA VAL A 199 -1.20 3.46 7.96
C VAL A 199 -0.07 4.46 8.08
N ASP A 200 0.91 4.36 7.18
CA ASP A 200 2.07 5.23 7.15
C ASP A 200 2.63 5.38 5.73
N ASP A 201 3.61 6.27 5.55
CA ASP A 201 4.31 6.48 4.27
C ASP A 201 3.35 6.64 3.09
N ILE A 202 2.36 7.53 3.24
CA ILE A 202 1.39 7.81 2.18
C ILE A 202 2.05 8.72 1.16
N GLU A 203 2.05 8.31 -0.11
CA GLU A 203 2.62 9.11 -1.18
C GLU A 203 1.81 9.05 -2.47
N LEU A 204 1.88 10.11 -3.25
CA LEU A 204 1.42 10.13 -4.63
C LEU A 204 2.64 10.20 -5.55
N THR A 205 2.68 9.27 -6.49
CA THR A 205 3.76 9.17 -7.47
C THR A 205 3.20 9.22 -8.88
N GLU A 206 4.00 9.71 -9.81
CA GLU A 206 3.73 9.57 -11.23
C GLU A 206 4.60 8.42 -11.76
N PRO A 207 3.99 7.34 -12.30
CA PRO A 207 4.76 6.25 -12.86
C PRO A 207 5.55 6.74 -14.08
N PHE A 208 6.66 6.11 -14.36
CA PHE A 208 7.38 6.38 -15.61
C PHE A 208 6.51 6.02 -16.82
N ALA A 209 6.68 6.75 -17.92
CA ALA A 209 6.01 6.40 -19.16
C ALA A 209 6.37 4.97 -19.59
N HIS A 210 7.65 4.64 -19.57
CA HIS A 210 8.15 3.30 -19.90
C HIS A 210 8.97 2.76 -18.74
N ASP A 211 8.52 1.65 -18.15
CA ASP A 211 9.20 0.98 -17.05
C ASP A 211 8.97 -0.53 -17.14
N LEU A 212 10.06 -1.29 -17.12
CA LEU A 212 10.03 -2.75 -17.22
C LEU A 212 10.56 -3.39 -15.95
N ALA A 213 9.69 -4.04 -15.22
CA ALA A 213 10.06 -4.84 -14.06
C ALA A 213 10.35 -6.29 -14.44
N LEU A 214 11.41 -6.84 -13.85
CA LEU A 214 11.70 -8.26 -13.92
C LEU A 214 10.75 -9.02 -12.98
N GLU A 215 9.80 -9.77 -13.55
CA GLU A 215 8.82 -10.53 -12.75
C GLU A 215 9.34 -11.91 -12.37
N LYS A 216 9.99 -12.60 -13.29
CA LYS A 216 10.49 -13.96 -13.07
C LYS A 216 11.64 -14.30 -13.98
N VAL A 217 12.58 -15.07 -13.43
CA VAL A 217 13.63 -15.76 -14.20
C VAL A 217 13.42 -17.26 -14.00
N THR A 218 13.38 -18.02 -15.11
CA THR A 218 13.27 -19.47 -15.07
C THR A 218 14.35 -20.08 -15.96
N SER A 219 15.00 -21.14 -15.45
CA SER A 219 15.87 -21.98 -16.24
C SER A 219 15.19 -23.32 -16.54
N HIS A 220 15.65 -24.03 -17.55
CA HIS A 220 15.03 -25.29 -18.00
C HIS A 220 15.34 -26.48 -17.09
N GLN A 221 16.25 -26.34 -16.12
CA GLN A 221 16.63 -27.45 -15.23
C GLN A 221 15.97 -27.33 -13.85
N GLU A 222 15.03 -28.24 -13.61
CA GLU A 222 14.52 -28.50 -12.25
C GLU A 222 15.42 -29.45 -11.45
N ILE A 223 16.40 -30.10 -12.07
CA ILE A 223 17.23 -31.14 -11.45
C ILE A 223 18.71 -30.94 -11.82
N GLY A 224 19.49 -30.40 -10.87
CA GLY A 224 20.93 -30.29 -10.97
C GLY A 224 21.48 -28.87 -10.94
N ASN A 225 22.67 -28.72 -10.36
CA ASN A 225 23.30 -27.40 -10.14
C ASN A 225 24.22 -26.95 -11.29
N THR A 226 24.16 -27.58 -12.45
CA THR A 226 25.08 -27.30 -13.56
C THR A 226 24.29 -26.87 -14.80
N PHE A 227 24.61 -25.67 -15.28
CA PHE A 227 24.08 -25.19 -16.56
C PHE A 227 24.95 -25.69 -17.70
N THR A 228 24.33 -26.13 -18.78
CA THR A 228 24.98 -26.53 -20.03
C THR A 228 24.82 -25.42 -21.08
N LYS A 229 25.52 -25.57 -22.22
CA LYS A 229 25.36 -24.61 -23.33
C LYS A 229 23.97 -24.64 -23.99
N GLU A 230 23.18 -25.64 -23.67
CA GLU A 230 21.86 -25.88 -24.24
C GLU A 230 20.75 -25.34 -23.32
N ASP A 231 21.08 -24.88 -22.13
CA ASP A 231 20.10 -24.37 -21.19
C ASP A 231 19.59 -22.99 -21.62
N VAL A 232 18.27 -22.84 -21.66
CA VAL A 232 17.61 -21.62 -22.03
C VAL A 232 17.18 -20.87 -20.77
N LEU A 233 17.67 -19.65 -20.62
CA LEU A 233 17.22 -18.72 -19.59
C LEU A 233 15.97 -17.98 -20.11
N LYS A 234 14.83 -18.21 -19.46
CA LYS A 234 13.59 -17.49 -19.76
C LYS A 234 13.37 -16.39 -18.74
N VAL A 235 13.01 -15.23 -19.25
CA VAL A 235 12.75 -14.04 -18.45
C VAL A 235 11.32 -13.60 -18.70
N LYS A 236 10.57 -13.35 -17.64
CA LYS A 236 9.27 -12.73 -17.71
C LYS A 236 9.40 -11.28 -17.24
N LEU A 237 9.11 -10.36 -18.13
CA LEU A 237 9.07 -8.94 -17.86
C LEU A 237 7.61 -8.49 -17.76
N LYS A 238 7.38 -7.49 -16.94
CA LYS A 238 6.11 -6.81 -16.81
C LYS A 238 6.33 -5.33 -17.09
N ASN A 239 5.56 -4.74 -17.98
CA ASN A 239 5.50 -3.30 -18.09
C ASN A 239 4.74 -2.75 -16.86
N VAL A 240 5.43 -1.98 -16.05
CA VAL A 240 4.90 -1.27 -14.87
C VAL A 240 4.84 0.25 -15.10
N GLY A 241 5.27 0.69 -16.29
CA GLY A 241 5.08 2.06 -16.77
C GLY A 241 3.65 2.34 -17.20
N SER A 242 3.35 3.60 -17.43
CA SER A 242 2.01 4.07 -17.80
C SER A 242 1.74 3.99 -19.31
N GLN A 243 2.79 3.84 -20.14
CA GLN A 243 2.70 3.76 -21.58
C GLN A 243 3.17 2.41 -22.11
N PRO A 244 2.67 1.93 -23.25
CA PRO A 244 3.20 0.76 -23.93
C PRO A 244 4.69 0.91 -24.21
N VAL A 245 5.42 -0.19 -24.19
CA VAL A 245 6.81 -0.24 -24.67
C VAL A 245 6.77 -0.72 -26.10
N ASP A 246 6.91 0.21 -27.03
CA ASP A 246 6.79 -0.03 -28.48
C ASP A 246 8.16 -0.11 -29.16
N GLU A 247 9.24 0.07 -28.40
CA GLU A 247 10.61 0.03 -28.91
C GLU A 247 11.30 -1.25 -28.47
N ASP A 248 12.17 -1.76 -29.36
CA ASP A 248 13.03 -2.90 -29.05
C ASP A 248 13.94 -2.58 -27.86
N PHE A 249 14.05 -3.49 -26.93
CA PHE A 249 14.96 -3.36 -25.79
C PHE A 249 15.81 -4.63 -25.63
N THR A 250 16.97 -4.46 -25.01
CA THR A 250 17.91 -5.55 -24.82
C THR A 250 17.90 -6.04 -23.36
N VAL A 251 17.67 -7.33 -23.21
CA VAL A 251 17.81 -8.03 -21.93
C VAL A 251 19.20 -8.63 -21.86
N THR A 252 19.96 -8.30 -20.81
CA THR A 252 21.29 -8.85 -20.56
C THR A 252 21.33 -9.63 -19.26
N ALA A 253 21.75 -10.89 -19.32
CA ALA A 253 22.08 -11.70 -18.17
C ALA A 253 23.59 -11.85 -18.03
N SER A 254 24.12 -11.59 -16.85
CA SER A 254 25.55 -11.80 -16.54
C SER A 254 25.72 -13.04 -15.69
N LEU A 255 26.62 -13.92 -16.10
CA LEU A 255 27.00 -15.12 -15.37
C LEU A 255 28.19 -14.83 -14.43
N ASN A 256 28.39 -15.67 -13.42
CA ASN A 256 29.45 -15.48 -12.41
C ASN A 256 30.85 -15.43 -12.99
N ASN A 257 31.05 -16.00 -14.17
CA ASN A 257 32.35 -16.00 -14.89
C ASN A 257 32.55 -14.72 -15.75
N GLY A 258 31.65 -13.75 -15.64
CA GLY A 258 31.68 -12.51 -16.44
C GLY A 258 31.10 -12.65 -17.85
N GLN A 259 30.67 -13.84 -18.25
CA GLN A 259 29.98 -14.04 -19.53
C GLN A 259 28.63 -13.34 -19.53
N LYS A 260 28.29 -12.67 -20.64
CA LYS A 260 27.02 -12.01 -20.84
C LYS A 260 26.21 -12.75 -21.91
N LEU A 261 24.93 -12.92 -21.63
CA LEU A 261 23.92 -13.39 -22.56
C LEU A 261 22.97 -12.23 -22.87
N THR A 262 22.68 -11.98 -24.13
CA THR A 262 21.81 -10.87 -24.55
C THR A 262 20.72 -11.39 -25.46
N ALA A 263 19.53 -10.81 -25.31
CA ALA A 263 18.41 -10.99 -26.21
C ALA A 263 17.73 -9.63 -26.44
N THR A 264 17.37 -9.35 -27.70
CA THR A 264 16.51 -8.22 -28.05
C THR A 264 15.06 -8.70 -28.09
N VAL A 265 14.16 -7.92 -27.54
CA VAL A 265 12.73 -8.23 -27.43
C VAL A 265 11.94 -7.09 -28.03
#